data_bb3a15a42e291f2868ecf9c493b9c8b7
#
_entry.id   bb3a15a42e291f2868ecf9c493b9c8b7
#
_cell.length_a   1.000
_cell.length_b   1.000
_cell.length_c   1.000
_cell.angle_alpha   90.00
_cell.angle_beta   90.00
_cell.angle_gamma   90.00
#
_symmetry.space_group_name_H-M   'P 1'
#
loop_
_entity.id
_entity.type
_entity.pdbx_description
1 polymer ?
#
loop_
_entity_poly.entity_id
_entity_poly.type
_entity_poly.pdbx_seq_one_letter_code
_entity_poly.pdbx_strand_id
1 'polypeptide(L)'
;MIDALVAGRLYGNAEERKGQADSVYVTCKVRASTEDGELIFCNVIAFNDAVRDALLALNDGDSIALSGALTPKVWTDKQGNTRPALDLIAHAVIAVKN
;
A
#
# COMPACT_ATOMS: atom_id res chain seq x y z
N MET A 1 -15.67 -8.19 -4.23
CA MET A 1 -14.58 -7.35 -3.69
C MET A 1 -14.11 -7.92 -2.38
N ILE A 2 -12.82 -7.99 -2.17
CA ILE A 2 -12.26 -8.43 -0.89
C ILE A 2 -12.01 -7.18 -0.05
N ASP A 3 -12.72 -7.05 1.05
CA ASP A 3 -12.45 -5.99 2.00
C ASP A 3 -11.37 -6.46 2.97
N ALA A 4 -10.34 -5.64 3.15
CA ALA A 4 -9.21 -6.04 3.97
C ALA A 4 -8.70 -4.88 4.81
N LEU A 5 -8.05 -5.25 5.90
CA LEU A 5 -7.25 -4.34 6.69
C LEU A 5 -5.81 -4.84 6.64
N VAL A 6 -4.91 -3.97 6.22
CA VAL A 6 -3.49 -4.29 6.10
C VAL A 6 -2.70 -3.39 7.03
N ALA A 7 -1.87 -3.97 7.86
CA ALA A 7 -0.99 -3.24 8.76
C ALA A 7 0.45 -3.62 8.46
N GLY A 8 1.33 -2.64 8.48
CA GLY A 8 2.74 -2.85 8.20
C GLY A 8 3.52 -1.55 8.31
N ARG A 9 4.60 -1.47 7.58
CA ARG A 9 5.45 -0.27 7.57
C ARG A 9 5.57 0.26 6.16
N LEU A 10 5.53 1.58 6.04
CA LEU A 10 5.72 2.24 4.76
C LEU A 10 7.14 1.96 4.25
N TYR A 11 7.24 1.55 2.99
CA TYR A 11 8.51 1.30 2.33
C TYR A 11 8.74 2.41 1.30
N GLY A 12 9.75 3.24 1.55
CA GLY A 12 9.95 4.45 0.77
C GLY A 12 8.91 5.50 1.15
N ASN A 13 8.71 6.48 0.30
CA ASN A 13 7.74 7.54 0.51
C ASN A 13 6.58 7.39 -0.47
N ALA A 14 5.41 7.88 -0.06
CA ALA A 14 4.27 7.94 -0.95
C ALA A 14 4.52 8.98 -2.05
N GLU A 15 4.00 8.73 -3.23
CA GLU A 15 4.18 9.60 -4.39
C GLU A 15 2.83 10.02 -4.94
N GLU A 16 2.68 11.32 -5.20
CA GLU A 16 1.53 11.84 -5.90
C GLU A 16 1.71 11.65 -7.40
N ARG A 17 0.66 11.17 -8.05
CA ARG A 17 0.66 10.94 -9.49
C ARG A 17 -0.56 11.57 -10.12
N LYS A 18 -0.45 11.92 -11.38
CA LYS A 18 -1.56 12.48 -12.15
C LYS A 18 -2.06 11.43 -13.13
N GLY A 19 -3.37 11.24 -13.11
CA GLY A 19 -4.06 10.38 -14.07
C GLY A 19 -4.66 11.19 -15.21
N GLN A 20 -5.65 10.61 -15.87
CA GLN A 20 -6.36 11.28 -16.96
C GLN A 20 -7.28 12.38 -16.40
N ALA A 21 -7.53 13.41 -17.20
CA ALA A 21 -8.47 14.50 -16.89
C ALA A 21 -8.13 15.19 -15.56
N ASP A 22 -6.85 15.43 -15.32
CA ASP A 22 -6.34 16.11 -14.12
C ASP A 22 -6.68 15.40 -12.81
N SER A 23 -7.06 14.13 -12.86
CA SER A 23 -7.27 13.35 -11.65
C SER A 23 -5.93 13.13 -10.94
N VAL A 24 -5.96 13.11 -9.62
CA VAL A 24 -4.78 12.94 -8.79
C VAL A 24 -4.97 11.71 -7.92
N TYR A 25 -3.93 10.91 -7.80
CA TYR A 25 -3.92 9.77 -6.90
C TYR A 25 -2.54 9.63 -6.28
N VAL A 26 -2.45 8.87 -5.20
CA VAL A 26 -1.20 8.65 -4.48
C VAL A 26 -0.92 7.15 -4.46
N THR A 27 0.33 6.78 -4.70
CA THR A 27 0.77 5.39 -4.61
C THR A 27 1.84 5.26 -3.54
N CYS A 28 1.85 4.12 -2.87
CA CYS A 28 2.91 3.78 -1.94
C CYS A 28 3.02 2.26 -1.81
N LYS A 29 4.06 1.81 -1.14
CA LYS A 29 4.25 0.40 -0.82
C LYS A 29 4.26 0.25 0.69
N VAL A 30 3.53 -0.75 1.17
CA VAL A 30 3.53 -1.12 2.58
C VAL A 30 4.16 -2.50 2.69
N ARG A 31 5.14 -2.62 3.56
CA ARG A 31 5.81 -3.88 3.83
C ARG A 31 5.13 -4.54 5.02
N ALA A 32 4.56 -5.70 4.77
CA ALA A 32 3.91 -6.50 5.79
C ALA A 32 4.63 -7.84 5.94
N SER A 33 4.46 -8.48 7.06
CA SER A 33 5.03 -9.82 7.27
C SER A 33 3.93 -10.81 7.57
N THR A 34 4.12 -12.02 7.06
CA THR A 34 3.25 -13.14 7.40
C THR A 34 3.61 -13.67 8.79
N GLU A 35 2.78 -14.56 9.31
CA GLU A 35 3.01 -15.14 10.63
C GLU A 35 4.35 -15.88 10.71
N ASP A 36 4.78 -16.51 9.63
CA ASP A 36 6.05 -17.24 9.58
C ASP A 36 7.24 -16.34 9.21
N GLY A 37 7.05 -15.03 9.16
CA GLY A 37 8.14 -14.07 9.01
C GLY A 37 8.50 -13.71 7.57
N GLU A 38 7.77 -14.19 6.58
CA GLU A 38 7.99 -13.76 5.20
C GLU A 38 7.47 -12.36 4.96
N LEU A 39 8.18 -11.59 4.14
CA LEU A 39 7.78 -10.24 3.79
C LEU A 39 6.91 -10.27 2.55
N ILE A 40 5.81 -9.53 2.61
CA ILE A 40 4.93 -9.31 1.46
C ILE A 40 4.78 -7.81 1.27
N PHE A 41 4.92 -7.36 0.02
CA PHE A 41 4.66 -5.97 -0.32
C PHE A 41 3.21 -5.80 -0.72
N CYS A 42 2.59 -4.79 -0.14
CA CYS A 42 1.26 -4.34 -0.53
C CYS A 42 1.42 -3.03 -1.32
N ASN A 43 1.03 -3.06 -2.58
CA ASN A 43 1.01 -1.86 -3.41
C ASN A 43 -0.30 -1.13 -3.14
N VAL A 44 -0.21 0.10 -2.68
CA VAL A 44 -1.36 0.88 -2.24
C VAL A 44 -1.62 2.00 -3.24
N ILE A 45 -2.87 2.18 -3.61
CA ILE A 45 -3.31 3.34 -4.38
C ILE A 45 -4.44 4.01 -3.63
N ALA A 46 -4.43 5.34 -3.58
CA ALA A 46 -5.43 6.12 -2.90
C ALA A 46 -5.97 7.23 -3.81
N PHE A 47 -7.28 7.29 -3.92
CA PHE A 47 -7.97 8.32 -4.71
C PHE A 47 -8.65 9.37 -3.82
N ASN A 48 -8.98 9.02 -2.61
CA ASN A 48 -9.69 9.86 -1.65
C ASN A 48 -8.75 10.92 -1.08
N ASP A 49 -9.19 12.17 -1.00
CA ASP A 49 -8.37 13.29 -0.58
C ASP A 49 -7.75 13.08 0.81
N ALA A 50 -8.55 12.64 1.78
CA ALA A 50 -8.08 12.47 3.15
C ALA A 50 -7.01 11.37 3.23
N VAL A 51 -7.19 10.28 2.50
CA VAL A 51 -6.22 9.18 2.48
C VAL A 51 -4.94 9.63 1.77
N ARG A 52 -5.06 10.34 0.65
CA ARG A 52 -3.90 10.87 -0.08
C ARG A 52 -3.05 11.76 0.82
N ASP A 53 -3.69 12.69 1.51
CA ASP A 53 -2.99 13.62 2.40
C ASP A 53 -2.30 12.88 3.55
N ALA A 54 -2.97 11.90 4.13
CA ALA A 54 -2.40 11.11 5.21
C ALA A 54 -1.17 10.33 4.76
N LEU A 55 -1.21 9.74 3.56
CA LEU A 55 -0.07 8.98 3.04
C LEU A 55 1.12 9.88 2.71
N LEU A 56 0.87 11.05 2.13
CA LEU A 56 1.93 11.99 1.78
C LEU A 56 2.62 12.58 3.01
N ALA A 57 1.98 12.57 4.16
CA ALA A 57 2.55 13.06 5.41
C ALA A 57 3.47 12.06 6.09
N LEU A 58 3.52 10.83 5.61
CA LEU A 58 4.31 9.75 6.22
C LEU A 58 5.71 9.68 5.62
N ASN A 59 6.59 9.04 6.38
CA ASN A 59 7.97 8.80 5.97
C ASN A 59 8.26 7.31 5.91
N ASP A 60 9.33 6.96 5.20
CA ASP A 60 9.81 5.58 5.15
C ASP A 60 9.94 5.01 6.56
N GLY A 61 9.43 3.80 6.75
CA GLY A 61 9.50 3.09 8.03
C GLY A 61 8.36 3.36 8.99
N ASP A 62 7.51 4.34 8.71
CA ASP A 62 6.36 4.61 9.58
C ASP A 62 5.40 3.43 9.61
N SER A 63 4.85 3.14 10.79
CA SER A 63 3.84 2.10 10.95
C SER A 63 2.49 2.62 10.47
N ILE A 64 1.75 1.79 9.75
CA ILE A 64 0.49 2.20 9.15
C ILE A 64 -0.47 1.02 9.11
N ALA A 65 -1.75 1.31 9.28
CA ALA A 65 -2.83 0.36 9.02
C ALA A 65 -3.86 1.00 8.09
N LEU A 66 -4.23 0.27 7.06
CA LEU A 66 -5.12 0.75 6.00
C LEU A 66 -6.27 -0.23 5.82
N SER A 67 -7.43 0.29 5.45
CA SER A 67 -8.53 -0.55 4.99
C SER A 67 -8.87 -0.23 3.54
N GLY A 68 -9.35 -1.22 2.82
CA GLY A 68 -9.75 -1.02 1.44
C GLY A 68 -10.01 -2.31 0.69
N ALA A 69 -10.06 -2.19 -0.62
CA ALA A 69 -10.30 -3.32 -1.52
C ALA A 69 -8.98 -3.98 -1.89
N LEU A 70 -8.88 -5.27 -1.62
CA LEU A 70 -7.65 -6.04 -1.81
C LEU A 70 -7.75 -6.94 -3.04
N THR A 71 -6.68 -6.98 -3.81
CA THR A 71 -6.51 -7.93 -4.91
C THR A 71 -5.18 -8.66 -4.73
N PRO A 72 -5.20 -9.98 -4.53
CA PRO A 72 -3.94 -10.75 -4.51
C PRO A 72 -3.31 -10.78 -5.89
N LYS A 73 -1.99 -10.73 -5.94
CA LYS A 73 -1.23 -10.81 -7.19
C LYS A 73 0.02 -11.66 -7.00
N VAL A 74 0.62 -12.01 -8.11
CA VAL A 74 1.94 -12.63 -8.13
C VAL A 74 2.85 -11.84 -9.08
N TRP A 75 4.13 -11.85 -8.77
CA TRP A 75 5.12 -11.28 -9.66
C TRP A 75 6.32 -12.22 -9.73
N THR A 76 7.09 -12.11 -10.79
CA THR A 76 8.27 -12.95 -11.01
C THR A 76 9.51 -12.09 -10.88
N ASP A 77 10.44 -12.49 -10.01
CA ASP A 77 11.69 -11.78 -9.82
C ASP A 77 12.70 -12.08 -10.94
N LYS A 78 13.87 -11.45 -10.86
CA LYS A 78 14.91 -11.59 -11.89
C LYS A 78 15.47 -13.01 -11.99
N GLN A 79 15.38 -13.79 -10.93
CA GLN A 79 15.82 -15.19 -10.93
C GLN A 79 14.73 -16.16 -11.38
N GLY A 80 13.56 -15.67 -11.76
CA GLY A 80 12.46 -16.49 -12.21
C GLY A 80 11.59 -17.05 -11.09
N ASN A 81 11.79 -16.60 -9.85
CA ASN A 81 10.96 -17.02 -8.72
C ASN A 81 9.66 -16.23 -8.67
N THR A 82 8.56 -16.93 -8.47
CA THR A 82 7.25 -16.31 -8.31
C THR A 82 7.04 -15.92 -6.86
N ARG A 83 6.63 -14.67 -6.65
CA ARG A 83 6.42 -14.13 -5.31
C ARG A 83 5.02 -13.54 -5.18
N PRO A 84 4.37 -13.72 -4.02
CA PRO A 84 3.06 -13.11 -3.80
C PRO A 84 3.21 -11.60 -3.57
N ALA A 85 2.19 -10.87 -3.98
CA ALA A 85 2.05 -9.45 -3.70
C ALA A 85 0.58 -9.14 -3.52
N LEU A 86 0.30 -7.98 -2.94
CA LEU A 86 -1.06 -7.53 -2.70
C LEU A 86 -1.21 -6.15 -3.32
N ASP A 87 -2.37 -5.90 -3.94
CA ASP A 87 -2.76 -4.56 -4.38
C ASP A 87 -3.94 -4.12 -3.52
N LEU A 88 -3.89 -2.91 -3.00
CA LEU A 88 -4.94 -2.37 -2.16
C LEU A 88 -5.37 -0.99 -2.68
N ILE A 89 -6.67 -0.86 -2.94
CA ILE A 89 -7.26 0.47 -3.12
C ILE A 89 -7.68 0.95 -1.74
N ALA A 90 -6.93 1.90 -1.19
CA ALA A 90 -7.13 2.33 0.19
C ALA A 90 -8.33 3.27 0.30
N HIS A 91 -9.27 2.91 1.16
CA HIS A 91 -10.45 3.72 1.45
C HIS A 91 -10.29 4.52 2.74
N ALA A 92 -9.45 4.04 3.66
CA ALA A 92 -9.22 4.72 4.92
C ALA A 92 -7.84 4.38 5.48
N VAL A 93 -7.25 5.34 6.17
CA VAL A 93 -6.11 5.11 7.05
C VAL A 93 -6.67 4.88 8.45
N ILE A 94 -6.42 3.70 9.01
CA ILE A 94 -7.00 3.30 10.28
C ILE A 94 -6.10 3.76 11.44
N ALA A 95 -4.80 3.59 11.30
CA ALA A 95 -3.86 3.99 12.34
C ALA A 95 -2.49 4.28 11.74
N VAL A 96 -1.80 5.26 12.33
CA VAL A 96 -0.42 5.58 12.01
C VAL A 96 0.34 5.68 13.33
N LYS A 97 1.52 5.08 13.38
CA LYS A 97 2.38 5.14 14.56
C LYS A 97 3.83 5.23 14.13
N ASN A 98 4.50 6.23 14.61
CA ASN A 98 5.93 6.44 14.35
C ASN A 98 6.81 5.76 15.39
#